data_d45183c3c844dcfa1a49270b1ba17569
#
_entry.id   d45183c3c844dcfa1a49270b1ba17569
#
_cell.length_a   1.000
_cell.length_b   1.000
_cell.length_c   1.000
_cell.angle_alpha   90.00
_cell.angle_beta   90.00
_cell.angle_gamma   90.00
#
_symmetry.space_group_name_H-M   'P 1'
#
loop_
_entity.id
_entity.type
_entity.pdbx_description
1 polymer ?
#
loop_
_entity_poly.entity_id
_entity_poly.type
_entity_poly.pdbx_seq_one_letter_code
_entity_poly.pdbx_strand_id
1 'polypeptide(L)'
;MRALACCAWSEGAECFLCVVPESEPNRIDLYVRRANGPFFFVKRLCELPSCIRCINAYRTEDAWHLFALAGRGYLLSDAGHMEDVFDVPGKYVSAYSEGGQLYFLCDGARFRLTPDKRLKACGRIKAAPYFINTNRYDALAEKGTDVPGDGGGFVLKYHGKYLYLCAQKFGRCARENLDTFLCEGPDLAACLSRRYLLIPNGGAATLFEDETGGLSAAFVGSTPHSAVFGKPAVVRLERQESGFWRLCGGTVPECSPVDRLVPSDNGGVEIRDTFACAAPDGWYYLTGTTARPGGTFWDNTNGICLWKTKDLSRWEFVGKVFDYQEQAGAWQSRIGNNCWAPEICYHNDTYWITYSVAPGCGLLKSISGKPEGPYADCGRVVMNGIDSGFFRDDDGTLYLVWQNGRIAPFNADVTSFAREPQLLVCEDGTQVGYEGAGVIKVGEKYVLYAAEWNGDMRIDGTYDMMYAVSDSLYGPYSKRRLLIPHGGHGCLFYDREGRLRFTMFGNDRTAPFSRKAGIGVVEVSWEKGELCLRPHPEQMAGNCIPG
;
A
#
# COMPACT_ATOMS: atom_id res chain seq x y z
N MET A 1 -20.10 11.37 -1.32
CA MET A 1 -19.72 12.28 -2.44
C MET A 1 -18.34 11.90 -2.94
N ARG A 2 -18.16 11.81 -4.27
CA ARG A 2 -16.85 11.64 -4.89
C ARG A 2 -16.23 12.99 -5.19
N ALA A 3 -14.93 13.12 -5.06
CA ALA A 3 -14.18 14.35 -5.24
C ALA A 3 -12.97 14.15 -6.14
N LEU A 4 -12.57 15.19 -6.85
CA LEU A 4 -11.34 15.26 -7.65
C LEU A 4 -10.17 15.86 -6.88
N ALA A 5 -10.46 16.86 -6.03
CA ALA A 5 -9.46 17.54 -5.21
C ALA A 5 -10.11 18.07 -3.93
N CYS A 6 -9.32 18.26 -2.89
CA CYS A 6 -9.73 18.97 -1.70
C CYS A 6 -8.54 19.68 -1.03
N CYS A 7 -8.83 20.68 -0.22
CA CYS A 7 -7.89 21.31 0.70
C CYS A 7 -8.61 21.78 1.95
N ALA A 8 -7.87 21.93 3.04
CA ALA A 8 -8.44 22.37 4.31
C ALA A 8 -7.54 23.40 5.01
N TRP A 9 -8.14 24.17 5.93
CA TRP A 9 -7.48 25.07 6.84
C TRP A 9 -8.30 25.22 8.11
N SER A 10 -7.72 25.79 9.15
CA SER A 10 -8.44 26.08 10.39
C SER A 10 -8.36 27.56 10.76
N GLU A 11 -9.43 28.05 11.35
CA GLU A 11 -9.50 29.39 11.91
C GLU A 11 -10.30 29.35 13.21
N GLY A 12 -9.67 29.73 14.30
CA GLY A 12 -10.25 29.56 15.63
C GLY A 12 -10.56 28.10 15.95
N ALA A 13 -11.81 27.82 16.33
CA ALA A 13 -12.28 26.47 16.67
C ALA A 13 -12.94 25.73 15.46
N GLU A 14 -12.82 26.27 14.27
CA GLU A 14 -13.46 25.73 13.09
C GLU A 14 -12.40 25.21 12.09
N CYS A 15 -12.68 24.08 11.46
CA CYS A 15 -11.92 23.56 10.34
C CYS A 15 -12.78 23.65 9.07
N PHE A 16 -12.23 24.30 8.07
CA PHE A 16 -12.86 24.50 6.76
C PHE A 16 -12.29 23.51 5.77
N LEU A 17 -13.14 22.98 4.89
CA LEU A 17 -12.76 22.04 3.85
C LEU A 17 -13.39 22.46 2.53
N CYS A 18 -12.57 22.73 1.55
CA CYS A 18 -12.99 22.92 0.16
C CYS A 18 -12.88 21.62 -0.61
N VAL A 19 -13.90 21.32 -1.40
CA VAL A 19 -14.02 20.09 -2.20
C VAL A 19 -14.42 20.44 -3.62
N VAL A 20 -13.77 19.78 -4.58
CA VAL A 20 -14.18 19.77 -6.00
C VAL A 20 -14.94 18.47 -6.25
N PRO A 21 -16.29 18.52 -6.39
CA PRO A 21 -17.08 17.30 -6.65
C PRO A 21 -16.76 16.70 -8.04
N GLU A 22 -16.69 15.37 -8.12
CA GLU A 22 -16.47 14.68 -9.41
C GLU A 22 -17.63 14.92 -10.39
N SER A 23 -18.88 15.05 -9.87
CA SER A 23 -20.08 15.33 -10.66
C SER A 23 -20.13 16.73 -11.27
N GLU A 24 -19.43 17.69 -10.66
CA GLU A 24 -19.37 19.08 -11.09
C GLU A 24 -17.92 19.59 -10.97
N PRO A 25 -17.04 19.17 -11.88
CA PRO A 25 -15.58 19.30 -11.74
C PRO A 25 -15.05 20.74 -11.88
N ASN A 26 -15.91 21.70 -12.17
CA ASN A 26 -15.60 23.12 -12.24
C ASN A 26 -16.07 23.91 -11.00
N ARG A 27 -16.63 23.22 -10.00
CA ARG A 27 -17.22 23.82 -8.78
C ARG A 27 -16.33 23.57 -7.56
N ILE A 28 -16.32 24.51 -6.64
CA ILE A 28 -15.75 24.36 -5.30
C ILE A 28 -16.86 24.49 -4.28
N ASP A 29 -17.01 23.48 -3.44
CA ASP A 29 -17.94 23.44 -2.31
C ASP A 29 -17.19 23.64 -1.01
N LEU A 30 -17.76 24.44 -0.09
CA LEU A 30 -17.22 24.69 1.24
C LEU A 30 -17.98 23.90 2.29
N TYR A 31 -17.23 23.24 3.15
CA TYR A 31 -17.71 22.53 4.33
C TYR A 31 -17.01 23.05 5.57
N VAL A 32 -17.65 22.92 6.73
CA VAL A 32 -17.10 23.28 8.03
C VAL A 32 -17.33 22.17 9.04
N ARG A 33 -16.39 21.97 9.93
CA ARG A 33 -16.55 21.15 11.14
C ARG A 33 -16.14 21.95 12.38
N ARG A 34 -16.69 21.58 13.53
CA ARG A 34 -16.33 22.11 14.85
C ARG A 34 -15.94 20.98 15.78
N ALA A 35 -14.91 21.19 16.56
CA ALA A 35 -14.49 20.29 17.65
C ALA A 35 -14.44 18.81 17.24
N ASN A 36 -13.75 18.45 16.14
CA ASN A 36 -13.61 17.08 15.63
C ASN A 36 -14.94 16.40 15.24
N GLY A 37 -16.01 17.14 15.09
CA GLY A 37 -17.29 16.66 14.58
C GLY A 37 -17.25 16.36 13.08
N PRO A 38 -18.39 15.96 12.50
CA PRO A 38 -18.52 15.77 11.05
C PRO A 38 -18.43 17.10 10.30
N PHE A 39 -18.04 17.03 9.03
CA PHE A 39 -18.13 18.18 8.12
C PHE A 39 -19.55 18.39 7.63
N PHE A 40 -20.03 19.63 7.71
CA PHE A 40 -21.33 20.06 7.19
C PHE A 40 -21.16 20.98 5.99
N PHE A 41 -21.96 20.77 4.97
CA PHE A 41 -22.01 21.66 3.81
C PHE A 41 -22.45 23.08 4.23
N VAL A 42 -21.70 24.07 3.79
CA VAL A 42 -22.01 25.49 4.05
C VAL A 42 -22.61 26.14 2.83
N LYS A 43 -21.87 26.11 1.71
CA LYS A 43 -22.28 26.76 0.46
C LYS A 43 -21.45 26.27 -0.73
N ARG A 44 -21.96 26.49 -1.93
CA ARG A 44 -21.14 26.56 -3.13
C ARG A 44 -20.27 27.82 -3.00
N LEU A 45 -18.96 27.65 -3.08
CA LEU A 45 -18.02 28.75 -2.92
C LEU A 45 -17.87 29.53 -4.23
N CYS A 46 -17.58 28.82 -5.31
CA CYS A 46 -17.47 29.41 -6.66
C CYS A 46 -17.58 28.33 -7.76
N GLU A 47 -17.70 28.81 -8.99
CA GLU A 47 -17.55 28.02 -10.22
C GLU A 47 -16.47 28.66 -11.09
N LEU A 48 -15.62 27.83 -11.73
CA LEU A 48 -14.57 28.26 -12.65
C LEU A 48 -14.91 27.84 -14.08
N PRO A 49 -14.31 28.47 -15.09
CA PRO A 49 -14.65 28.22 -16.51
C PRO A 49 -14.32 26.79 -17.00
N SER A 50 -13.49 26.05 -16.30
CA SER A 50 -13.08 24.69 -16.70
C SER A 50 -12.88 23.78 -15.49
N CYS A 51 -12.66 22.47 -15.76
CA CYS A 51 -12.42 21.47 -14.73
C CYS A 51 -11.23 21.83 -13.84
N ILE A 52 -11.45 21.78 -12.55
CA ILE A 52 -10.46 22.04 -11.51
C ILE A 52 -9.63 20.78 -11.28
N ARG A 53 -8.33 20.87 -11.38
CA ARG A 53 -7.40 19.76 -11.18
C ARG A 53 -6.84 19.68 -9.77
N CYS A 54 -6.55 20.84 -9.18
CA CYS A 54 -6.07 20.93 -7.80
C CYS A 54 -6.52 22.25 -7.19
N ILE A 55 -6.66 22.21 -5.87
CA ILE A 55 -6.93 23.37 -5.03
C ILE A 55 -6.04 23.31 -3.78
N ASN A 56 -5.63 24.45 -3.28
CA ASN A 56 -5.03 24.55 -1.96
C ASN A 56 -5.35 25.88 -1.28
N ALA A 57 -5.40 25.85 0.03
CA ALA A 57 -5.49 27.04 0.86
C ALA A 57 -4.09 27.54 1.21
N TYR A 58 -3.92 28.86 1.27
CA TYR A 58 -2.71 29.51 1.78
C TYR A 58 -3.10 30.76 2.57
N ARG A 59 -2.26 31.14 3.51
CA ARG A 59 -2.50 32.30 4.37
C ARG A 59 -1.54 33.45 4.01
N THR A 60 -2.08 34.65 3.84
CA THR A 60 -1.31 35.89 3.88
C THR A 60 -1.26 36.42 5.34
N GLU A 61 -0.69 37.60 5.55
CA GLU A 61 -0.68 38.23 6.89
C GLU A 61 -2.10 38.50 7.40
N ASP A 62 -3.01 38.85 6.50
CA ASP A 62 -4.33 39.37 6.83
C ASP A 62 -5.47 38.33 6.67
N ALA A 63 -5.36 37.35 5.76
CA ALA A 63 -6.47 36.49 5.42
C ALA A 63 -6.06 35.14 4.85
N TRP A 64 -7.01 34.20 4.83
CA TRP A 64 -6.95 32.96 4.08
C TRP A 64 -7.37 33.20 2.61
N HIS A 65 -6.70 32.53 1.72
CA HIS A 65 -6.96 32.55 0.29
C HIS A 65 -6.93 31.15 -0.27
N LEU A 66 -7.53 30.96 -1.45
CA LEU A 66 -7.48 29.72 -2.19
C LEU A 66 -6.75 29.92 -3.51
N PHE A 67 -5.98 28.94 -3.88
CA PHE A 67 -5.50 28.76 -5.23
C PHE A 67 -6.22 27.57 -5.88
N ALA A 68 -6.71 27.76 -7.11
CA ALA A 68 -7.31 26.72 -7.92
C ALA A 68 -6.67 26.65 -9.30
N LEU A 69 -6.42 25.47 -9.80
CA LEU A 69 -5.94 25.22 -11.15
C LEU A 69 -7.06 24.64 -12.02
N ALA A 70 -7.56 25.43 -12.96
CA ALA A 70 -8.65 25.10 -13.89
C ALA A 70 -8.29 25.54 -15.32
N GLY A 71 -7.29 24.86 -15.96
CA GLY A 71 -6.68 25.29 -17.21
C GLY A 71 -5.71 26.47 -17.02
N ARG A 72 -6.06 27.43 -16.17
CA ARG A 72 -5.25 28.56 -15.69
C ARG A 72 -5.20 28.55 -14.16
N GLY A 73 -4.29 29.30 -13.57
CA GLY A 73 -4.24 29.55 -12.14
C GLY A 73 -5.23 30.65 -11.73
N TYR A 74 -6.00 30.39 -10.68
CA TYR A 74 -6.97 31.32 -10.11
C TYR A 74 -6.63 31.56 -8.64
N LEU A 75 -6.53 32.84 -8.25
CA LEU A 75 -6.49 33.26 -6.86
C LEU A 75 -7.89 33.67 -6.45
N LEU A 76 -8.33 33.14 -5.32
CA LEU A 76 -9.68 33.36 -4.79
C LEU A 76 -9.53 33.78 -3.31
N SER A 77 -10.41 34.69 -2.86
CA SER A 77 -10.57 34.90 -1.42
C SER A 77 -11.20 33.67 -0.77
N ASP A 78 -11.18 33.59 0.55
CA ASP A 78 -11.88 32.57 1.36
C ASP A 78 -13.41 32.61 1.13
N ALA A 79 -13.95 33.74 0.71
CA ALA A 79 -15.35 33.92 0.33
C ALA A 79 -15.66 33.41 -1.10
N GLY A 80 -14.63 33.04 -1.88
CA GLY A 80 -14.75 32.54 -3.27
C GLY A 80 -14.75 33.64 -4.33
N HIS A 81 -14.43 34.89 -3.99
CA HIS A 81 -14.31 35.95 -4.97
C HIS A 81 -13.00 35.83 -5.72
N MET A 82 -13.05 35.95 -7.04
CA MET A 82 -11.89 35.88 -7.91
C MET A 82 -11.03 37.15 -7.73
N GLU A 83 -9.79 36.96 -7.32
CA GLU A 83 -8.83 38.05 -7.12
C GLU A 83 -7.88 38.18 -8.32
N ASP A 84 -7.49 37.07 -8.91
CA ASP A 84 -6.53 37.05 -10.00
C ASP A 84 -6.61 35.82 -10.89
N VAL A 85 -6.14 35.91 -12.14
CA VAL A 85 -6.05 34.82 -13.12
C VAL A 85 -4.78 34.95 -13.94
N PHE A 86 -4.01 33.85 -14.05
CA PHE A 86 -2.74 33.84 -14.81
C PHE A 86 -2.42 32.46 -15.37
N ASP A 87 -1.48 32.40 -16.30
CA ASP A 87 -1.02 31.16 -16.90
C ASP A 87 -0.03 30.42 -15.98
N VAL A 88 -0.13 29.09 -15.94
CA VAL A 88 0.71 28.24 -15.10
C VAL A 88 1.51 27.23 -15.93
N PRO A 89 2.71 26.84 -15.45
CA PRO A 89 3.64 26.04 -16.26
C PRO A 89 3.36 24.54 -16.28
N GLY A 90 2.42 24.01 -15.51
CA GLY A 90 2.27 22.57 -15.36
C GLY A 90 0.87 22.08 -15.01
N LYS A 91 0.76 20.77 -14.80
CA LYS A 91 -0.52 20.09 -14.53
C LYS A 91 -0.95 20.15 -13.07
N TYR A 92 0.01 20.28 -12.16
CA TYR A 92 -0.21 20.36 -10.71
C TYR A 92 0.59 21.53 -10.17
N VAL A 93 -0.11 22.51 -9.67
CA VAL A 93 0.49 23.73 -9.12
C VAL A 93 -0.16 24.00 -7.76
N SER A 94 0.61 24.41 -6.79
CA SER A 94 0.12 24.89 -5.50
C SER A 94 0.68 26.26 -5.18
N ALA A 95 -0.02 27.04 -4.36
CA ALA A 95 0.41 28.32 -3.88
C ALA A 95 0.77 28.26 -2.38
N TYR A 96 1.75 29.03 -1.95
CA TYR A 96 2.06 29.27 -0.55
C TYR A 96 2.63 30.69 -0.35
N SER A 97 2.47 31.22 0.85
CA SER A 97 2.98 32.53 1.23
C SER A 97 4.20 32.41 2.13
N GLU A 98 5.20 33.23 1.92
CA GLU A 98 6.41 33.31 2.73
C GLU A 98 6.93 34.74 2.77
N GLY A 99 7.05 35.33 3.98
CA GLY A 99 7.56 36.69 4.16
C GLY A 99 6.75 37.75 3.40
N GLY A 100 5.42 37.61 3.38
CA GLY A 100 4.54 38.51 2.64
C GLY A 100 4.54 38.35 1.13
N GLN A 101 5.33 37.41 0.60
CA GLN A 101 5.42 37.13 -0.84
C GLN A 101 4.70 35.81 -1.19
N LEU A 102 3.93 35.84 -2.28
CA LEU A 102 3.25 34.67 -2.82
C LEU A 102 4.15 33.90 -3.77
N TYR A 103 4.26 32.60 -3.53
CA TYR A 103 5.01 31.66 -4.36
C TYR A 103 4.11 30.55 -4.88
N PHE A 104 4.53 29.97 -6.01
CA PHE A 104 3.88 28.83 -6.64
C PHE A 104 4.88 27.69 -6.80
N LEU A 105 4.40 26.48 -6.63
CA LEU A 105 5.17 25.26 -6.81
C LEU A 105 4.63 24.46 -7.98
N CYS A 106 5.54 24.02 -8.84
CA CYS A 106 5.25 23.09 -9.92
C CYS A 106 6.44 22.13 -10.04
N ASP A 107 6.21 20.84 -9.78
CA ASP A 107 7.25 19.80 -9.87
C ASP A 107 8.55 20.17 -9.13
N GLY A 108 8.42 20.70 -7.93
CA GLY A 108 9.54 21.15 -7.12
C GLY A 108 10.17 22.49 -7.56
N ALA A 109 9.83 23.04 -8.71
CA ALA A 109 10.25 24.38 -9.11
C ALA A 109 9.41 25.45 -8.40
N ARG A 110 10.06 26.50 -7.93
CA ARG A 110 9.44 27.65 -7.27
C ARG A 110 9.32 28.79 -8.24
N PHE A 111 8.15 29.43 -8.23
CA PHE A 111 7.85 30.61 -9.05
C PHE A 111 7.28 31.70 -8.16
N ARG A 112 7.43 32.94 -8.57
CA ARG A 112 6.71 34.10 -8.03
C ARG A 112 5.87 34.74 -9.10
N LEU A 113 4.73 35.29 -8.72
CA LEU A 113 3.88 36.06 -9.61
C LEU A 113 4.48 37.48 -9.76
N THR A 114 4.67 37.89 -10.99
CA THR A 114 5.12 39.26 -11.30
C THR A 114 3.93 40.21 -11.43
N PRO A 115 4.14 41.56 -11.41
CA PRO A 115 3.03 42.50 -11.53
C PRO A 115 2.26 42.38 -12.84
N ASP A 116 2.92 41.92 -13.92
CA ASP A 116 2.30 41.63 -15.23
C ASP A 116 1.64 40.24 -15.31
N LYS A 117 1.38 39.61 -14.16
CA LYS A 117 0.66 38.34 -14.01
C LYS A 117 1.34 37.16 -14.70
N ARG A 118 2.65 37.11 -14.70
CA ARG A 118 3.45 35.97 -15.18
C ARG A 118 4.16 35.29 -14.05
N LEU A 119 4.32 33.98 -14.16
CA LEU A 119 5.13 33.22 -13.25
C LEU A 119 6.61 33.24 -13.66
N LYS A 120 7.46 33.81 -12.79
CA LYS A 120 8.91 33.81 -12.95
C LYS A 120 9.55 32.81 -12.02
N ALA A 121 10.34 31.89 -12.58
CA ALA A 121 11.10 30.92 -11.79
C ALA A 121 12.07 31.64 -10.83
N CYS A 122 12.12 31.19 -9.60
CA CYS A 122 12.94 31.76 -8.53
C CYS A 122 13.73 30.72 -7.72
N GLY A 123 13.75 29.47 -8.15
CA GLY A 123 14.51 28.39 -7.55
C GLY A 123 13.82 27.04 -7.66
N ARG A 124 14.41 26.06 -7.01
CA ARG A 124 13.89 24.71 -6.92
C ARG A 124 14.10 24.16 -5.52
N ILE A 125 13.10 23.46 -4.99
CA ILE A 125 13.23 22.72 -3.74
C ILE A 125 14.09 21.48 -4.01
N LYS A 126 15.10 21.27 -3.18
CA LYS A 126 15.94 20.08 -3.18
C LYS A 126 15.60 19.22 -1.97
N ALA A 127 15.46 17.95 -2.16
CA ALA A 127 15.29 16.98 -1.11
C ALA A 127 16.31 15.86 -1.28
N ALA A 128 16.73 15.25 -0.17
CA ALA A 128 17.56 14.07 -0.24
C ALA A 128 16.81 12.95 -0.98
N PRO A 129 17.53 12.12 -1.76
CA PRO A 129 16.90 11.08 -2.57
C PRO A 129 16.05 10.14 -1.74
N TYR A 130 14.93 9.72 -2.30
CA TYR A 130 14.16 8.60 -1.77
C TYR A 130 14.88 7.30 -2.13
N PHE A 131 15.32 6.58 -1.11
CA PHE A 131 15.98 5.31 -1.32
C PHE A 131 14.92 4.21 -1.45
N ILE A 132 14.80 3.63 -2.62
CA ILE A 132 14.05 2.40 -2.85
C ILE A 132 15.03 1.24 -2.70
N ASN A 133 14.77 0.34 -1.78
CA ASN A 133 15.54 -0.89 -1.68
C ASN A 133 15.15 -1.78 -2.86
N THR A 134 15.76 -1.50 -3.98
CA THR A 134 15.50 -2.30 -5.14
C THR A 134 16.16 -3.63 -5.02
N ASN A 135 15.37 -4.58 -5.14
CA ASN A 135 15.85 -5.60 -5.99
C ASN A 135 16.01 -4.97 -7.39
N ARG A 136 17.04 -5.35 -8.05
CA ARG A 136 17.62 -4.92 -9.33
C ARG A 136 16.66 -4.68 -10.51
N TYR A 137 15.36 -4.73 -10.29
CA TYR A 137 14.34 -4.83 -11.33
C TYR A 137 13.51 -3.56 -11.47
N ASP A 138 13.64 -2.60 -10.58
CA ASP A 138 12.92 -1.35 -10.66
C ASP A 138 13.83 -0.19 -11.07
N ALA A 139 13.99 0.00 -12.38
CA ALA A 139 14.80 1.09 -12.91
C ALA A 139 14.19 2.50 -12.68
N LEU A 140 12.97 2.59 -12.15
CA LEU A 140 12.39 3.87 -11.72
C LEU A 140 12.99 4.32 -10.39
N ALA A 141 13.46 3.39 -9.58
CA ALA A 141 14.20 3.69 -8.38
C ALA A 141 15.44 4.55 -8.67
N GLU A 142 16.11 4.25 -9.75
CA GLU A 142 17.31 4.99 -10.16
C GLU A 142 16.99 6.39 -10.70
N LYS A 143 15.81 6.56 -11.30
CA LYS A 143 15.40 7.83 -11.95
C LYS A 143 14.52 8.71 -11.06
N GLY A 144 13.77 8.11 -10.14
CA GLY A 144 12.80 8.83 -9.31
C GLY A 144 13.41 9.51 -8.08
N THR A 145 14.64 9.18 -7.73
CA THR A 145 15.25 9.58 -6.47
C THR A 145 15.56 11.08 -6.35
N ASP A 146 15.80 11.76 -7.44
CA ASP A 146 16.24 13.16 -7.44
C ASP A 146 15.16 14.15 -7.87
N VAL A 147 14.03 13.67 -8.35
CA VAL A 147 12.97 14.53 -8.86
C VAL A 147 11.81 14.55 -7.87
N PRO A 148 11.49 15.69 -7.27
CA PRO A 148 10.22 15.86 -6.58
C PRO A 148 9.10 15.49 -7.56
N GLY A 149 8.15 14.68 -7.10
CA GLY A 149 7.17 14.03 -7.94
C GLY A 149 6.40 14.95 -8.89
N ASP A 150 5.88 14.35 -9.93
CA ASP A 150 5.12 14.99 -11.01
C ASP A 150 3.61 15.05 -10.76
N GLY A 151 3.16 14.61 -9.58
CA GLY A 151 1.76 14.55 -9.17
C GLY A 151 1.32 15.67 -8.22
N GLY A 152 2.11 16.72 -8.08
CA GLY A 152 1.83 17.86 -7.22
C GLY A 152 2.76 17.95 -6.02
N GLY A 153 2.92 19.17 -5.51
CA GLY A 153 3.69 19.48 -4.31
C GLY A 153 2.98 20.53 -3.47
N PHE A 154 3.29 20.58 -2.18
CA PHE A 154 2.74 21.56 -1.25
C PHE A 154 3.78 21.90 -0.17
N VAL A 155 3.81 23.16 0.26
CA VAL A 155 4.70 23.62 1.33
C VAL A 155 3.89 24.23 2.47
N LEU A 156 4.22 23.80 3.68
CA LEU A 156 3.75 24.43 4.91
C LEU A 156 4.95 24.77 5.80
N LYS A 157 4.97 25.95 6.40
CA LYS A 157 5.87 26.25 7.51
C LYS A 157 5.17 25.94 8.83
N TYR A 158 5.70 24.97 9.56
CA TYR A 158 5.12 24.48 10.80
C TYR A 158 6.20 24.39 11.89
N HIS A 159 5.97 25.04 13.02
CA HIS A 159 6.93 25.11 14.16
C HIS A 159 8.38 25.43 13.74
N GLY A 160 8.53 26.43 12.85
CA GLY A 160 9.84 26.90 12.40
C GLY A 160 10.53 26.05 11.34
N LYS A 161 9.93 24.93 10.92
CA LYS A 161 10.41 24.07 9.84
C LYS A 161 9.50 24.15 8.64
N TYR A 162 10.06 23.93 7.47
CA TYR A 162 9.31 23.72 6.23
C TYR A 162 9.02 22.24 6.08
N LEU A 163 7.76 21.94 5.84
CA LEU A 163 7.25 20.63 5.45
C LEU A 163 6.91 20.70 3.97
N TYR A 164 7.52 19.84 3.17
CA TYR A 164 7.28 19.77 1.74
C TYR A 164 6.68 18.42 1.38
N LEU A 165 5.46 18.44 0.87
CA LEU A 165 4.83 17.28 0.25
C LEU A 165 5.18 17.24 -1.23
N CYS A 166 5.41 16.04 -1.74
CA CYS A 166 5.47 15.79 -3.18
C CYS A 166 4.77 14.47 -3.51
N ALA A 167 3.82 14.52 -4.42
CA ALA A 167 3.18 13.32 -4.93
C ALA A 167 4.01 12.75 -6.09
N GLN A 168 4.14 11.44 -6.15
CA GLN A 168 4.92 10.74 -7.14
C GLN A 168 4.24 9.43 -7.54
N LYS A 169 4.43 9.01 -8.80
CA LYS A 169 4.01 7.68 -9.22
C LYS A 169 4.82 6.63 -8.50
N PHE A 170 4.13 5.65 -7.97
CA PHE A 170 4.75 4.53 -7.29
C PHE A 170 5.15 3.45 -8.30
N GLY A 171 6.43 3.09 -8.30
CA GLY A 171 6.98 1.99 -9.08
C GLY A 171 6.61 1.99 -10.57
N ARG A 172 6.69 0.82 -11.18
CA ARG A 172 6.36 0.60 -12.61
C ARG A 172 4.92 0.13 -12.82
N CYS A 173 3.99 0.67 -12.08
CA CYS A 173 2.59 0.32 -12.23
C CYS A 173 2.08 0.76 -13.61
N ALA A 174 1.29 -0.10 -14.26
CA ALA A 174 0.63 0.24 -15.51
C ALA A 174 -0.43 1.34 -15.32
N ARG A 175 -0.97 1.47 -14.10
CA ARG A 175 -1.94 2.47 -13.69
C ARG A 175 -1.27 3.62 -12.98
N GLU A 176 -1.76 4.83 -13.19
CA GLU A 176 -1.33 5.96 -12.40
C GLU A 176 -1.74 5.78 -10.95
N ASN A 177 -0.75 5.65 -10.12
CA ASN A 177 -0.88 5.53 -8.68
C ASN A 177 0.01 6.61 -8.06
N LEU A 178 -0.59 7.54 -7.34
CA LEU A 178 0.11 8.64 -6.71
C LEU A 178 0.26 8.34 -5.23
N ASP A 179 1.50 8.32 -4.78
CA ASP A 179 1.85 8.33 -3.37
C ASP A 179 2.37 9.72 -3.00
N THR A 180 2.01 10.20 -1.83
CA THR A 180 2.51 11.47 -1.32
C THR A 180 3.62 11.23 -0.31
N PHE A 181 4.78 11.80 -0.59
CA PHE A 181 5.97 11.79 0.26
C PHE A 181 6.11 13.09 1.02
N LEU A 182 6.74 13.03 2.19
CA LEU A 182 7.09 14.19 3.00
C LEU A 182 8.60 14.30 3.16
N CYS A 183 9.10 15.50 3.13
CA CYS A 183 10.43 15.87 3.63
C CYS A 183 10.36 17.18 4.38
N GLU A 184 11.33 17.43 5.26
CA GLU A 184 11.35 18.60 6.12
C GLU A 184 12.74 19.24 6.19
N GLY A 185 12.78 20.52 6.52
CA GLY A 185 14.03 21.24 6.75
C GLY A 185 13.82 22.65 7.27
N PRO A 186 14.89 23.30 7.73
CA PRO A 186 14.81 24.66 8.27
C PRO A 186 14.66 25.74 7.19
N ASP A 187 15.03 25.43 5.95
CA ASP A 187 15.07 26.37 4.82
C ASP A 187 14.78 25.64 3.51
N LEU A 188 13.92 26.21 2.66
CA LEU A 188 13.60 25.68 1.33
C LEU A 188 14.73 25.86 0.30
N ALA A 189 15.69 26.74 0.55
CA ALA A 189 16.86 26.90 -0.30
C ALA A 189 17.94 25.84 -0.03
N ALA A 190 17.95 25.29 1.18
CA ALA A 190 18.80 24.18 1.57
C ALA A 190 18.24 22.83 1.06
N CYS A 191 19.05 21.79 1.13
CA CYS A 191 18.55 20.44 0.87
C CYS A 191 17.71 19.97 2.06
N LEU A 192 16.45 19.66 1.82
CA LEU A 192 15.56 19.09 2.81
C LEU A 192 15.97 17.66 3.17
N SER A 193 15.40 17.12 4.22
CA SER A 193 15.59 15.72 4.62
C SER A 193 15.26 14.74 3.50
N ARG A 194 15.65 13.49 3.68
CA ARG A 194 15.21 12.40 2.83
C ARG A 194 13.68 12.33 2.79
N ARG A 195 13.13 12.14 1.60
CA ARG A 195 11.70 11.90 1.41
C ARG A 195 11.33 10.54 2.01
N TYR A 196 10.18 10.47 2.63
CA TYR A 196 9.57 9.22 3.09
C TYR A 196 8.08 9.22 2.77
N LEU A 197 7.51 8.04 2.60
CA LEU A 197 6.11 7.87 2.25
C LEU A 197 5.23 8.31 3.43
N LEU A 198 4.30 9.23 3.15
CA LEU A 198 3.32 9.71 4.13
C LEU A 198 1.91 9.21 3.81
N ILE A 199 1.48 9.34 2.55
CA ILE A 199 0.12 8.99 2.12
C ILE A 199 0.21 8.03 0.94
N PRO A 200 0.00 6.73 1.16
CA PRO A 200 -0.08 5.77 0.07
C PRO A 200 -1.38 5.94 -0.70
N ASN A 201 -1.33 5.80 -2.03
CA ASN A 201 -2.47 5.92 -2.92
C ASN A 201 -3.26 7.24 -2.78
N GLY A 202 -2.59 8.32 -2.42
CA GLY A 202 -3.18 9.66 -2.27
C GLY A 202 -2.28 10.73 -2.88
N GLY A 203 -2.84 11.55 -3.77
CA GLY A 203 -2.14 12.66 -4.43
C GLY A 203 -2.78 14.01 -4.15
N ALA A 204 -2.12 15.08 -4.60
CA ALA A 204 -2.55 16.46 -4.45
C ALA A 204 -2.91 16.83 -2.97
N ALA A 205 -2.16 16.27 -2.03
CA ALA A 205 -2.39 16.48 -0.61
C ALA A 205 -1.91 17.87 -0.17
N THR A 206 -2.61 18.43 0.80
CA THR A 206 -2.24 19.68 1.46
C THR A 206 -2.09 19.47 2.96
N LEU A 207 -1.21 20.22 3.60
CA LEU A 207 -1.03 20.24 5.05
C LEU A 207 -1.62 21.51 5.66
N PHE A 208 -2.09 21.42 6.87
CA PHE A 208 -2.55 22.58 7.62
C PHE A 208 -2.43 22.34 9.13
N GLU A 209 -2.37 23.40 9.88
CA GLU A 209 -2.50 23.35 11.33
C GLU A 209 -3.99 23.29 11.67
N ASP A 210 -4.41 22.24 12.37
CA ASP A 210 -5.81 22.03 12.72
C ASP A 210 -6.26 22.91 13.91
N GLU A 211 -7.55 22.88 14.21
CA GLU A 211 -8.17 23.69 15.27
C GLU A 211 -7.64 23.39 16.69
N THR A 212 -6.82 22.35 16.84
CA THR A 212 -6.16 21.99 18.11
C THR A 212 -4.68 22.36 18.13
N GLY A 213 -4.17 22.99 17.06
CA GLY A 213 -2.75 23.27 16.88
C GLY A 213 -1.93 22.08 16.40
N GLY A 214 -2.59 20.97 16.06
CA GLY A 214 -1.96 19.79 15.50
C GLY A 214 -1.78 19.87 13.99
N LEU A 215 -0.88 19.07 13.46
CA LEU A 215 -0.68 18.97 12.02
C LEU A 215 -1.69 18.00 11.41
N SER A 216 -2.35 18.40 10.34
CA SER A 216 -3.31 17.59 9.58
C SER A 216 -3.07 17.66 8.08
N ALA A 217 -3.50 16.64 7.35
CA ALA A 217 -3.46 16.58 5.90
C ALA A 217 -4.88 16.46 5.32
N ALA A 218 -5.13 17.15 4.21
CA ALA A 218 -6.31 16.96 3.38
C ALA A 218 -5.90 16.38 2.04
N PHE A 219 -6.56 15.30 1.58
CA PHE A 219 -6.26 14.62 0.32
C PHE A 219 -7.44 13.85 -0.23
N VAL A 220 -7.32 13.40 -1.47
CA VAL A 220 -8.27 12.47 -2.11
C VAL A 220 -7.52 11.20 -2.49
N GLY A 221 -8.10 10.04 -2.21
CA GLY A 221 -7.52 8.79 -2.65
C GLY A 221 -7.47 8.71 -4.18
N SER A 222 -6.29 8.46 -4.73
CA SER A 222 -6.00 8.58 -6.16
C SER A 222 -6.36 7.34 -6.98
N THR A 223 -6.52 6.20 -6.34
CA THR A 223 -6.79 4.93 -7.01
C THR A 223 -7.79 4.07 -6.24
N PRO A 224 -8.42 3.06 -6.89
CA PRO A 224 -9.27 2.09 -6.19
C PRO A 224 -8.58 1.30 -5.08
N HIS A 225 -7.25 1.33 -5.03
CA HIS A 225 -6.49 0.72 -3.93
C HIS A 225 -6.51 1.58 -2.65
N SER A 226 -6.88 2.84 -2.78
CA SER A 226 -7.08 3.70 -1.61
C SER A 226 -8.42 3.38 -0.95
N ALA A 227 -8.40 3.22 0.34
CA ALA A 227 -9.60 3.07 1.14
C ALA A 227 -10.54 4.29 1.07
N VAL A 228 -10.01 5.44 0.70
CA VAL A 228 -10.77 6.68 0.48
C VAL A 228 -10.81 7.07 -1.00
N PHE A 229 -10.79 6.10 -1.90
CA PHE A 229 -10.79 6.35 -3.34
C PHE A 229 -11.91 7.29 -3.77
N GLY A 230 -11.49 8.40 -4.40
CA GLY A 230 -12.40 9.43 -4.87
C GLY A 230 -13.15 10.16 -3.75
N LYS A 231 -12.78 10.01 -2.48
CA LYS A 231 -13.40 10.74 -1.36
C LYS A 231 -12.39 11.71 -0.74
N PRO A 232 -12.84 12.90 -0.34
CA PRO A 232 -12.00 13.80 0.42
C PRO A 232 -11.79 13.26 1.84
N ALA A 233 -10.56 13.28 2.30
CA ALA A 233 -10.18 12.86 3.65
C ALA A 233 -9.38 13.97 4.34
N VAL A 234 -9.63 14.18 5.62
CA VAL A 234 -8.87 15.06 6.50
C VAL A 234 -8.34 14.21 7.64
N VAL A 235 -7.02 14.11 7.75
CA VAL A 235 -6.34 13.16 8.64
C VAL A 235 -5.28 13.88 9.45
N ARG A 236 -5.28 13.65 10.76
CA ARG A 236 -4.25 14.17 11.65
C ARG A 236 -2.93 13.43 11.47
N LEU A 237 -1.83 14.13 11.66
CA LEU A 237 -0.49 13.58 11.70
C LEU A 237 0.07 13.58 13.13
N GLU A 238 0.81 12.53 13.46
CA GLU A 238 1.59 12.46 14.69
C GLU A 238 3.06 12.27 14.38
N ARG A 239 3.91 12.89 15.19
CA ARG A 239 5.35 12.69 15.12
C ARG A 239 5.73 11.46 15.92
N GLN A 240 6.31 10.48 15.26
CA GLN A 240 6.77 9.25 15.89
C GLN A 240 8.11 9.47 16.63
N GLU A 241 8.46 8.57 17.53
CA GLU A 241 9.76 8.58 18.21
C GLU A 241 10.94 8.54 17.22
N SER A 242 10.77 7.90 16.08
CA SER A 242 11.73 7.91 14.96
C SER A 242 11.96 9.30 14.34
N GLY A 243 11.16 10.29 14.71
CA GLY A 243 11.19 11.64 14.14
C GLY A 243 10.40 11.84 12.86
N PHE A 244 9.78 10.77 12.30
CA PHE A 244 8.93 10.87 11.11
C PHE A 244 7.49 11.22 11.47
N TRP A 245 6.82 11.94 10.57
CA TRP A 245 5.39 12.16 10.65
C TRP A 245 4.64 10.95 10.09
N ARG A 246 3.50 10.67 10.69
CA ARG A 246 2.63 9.56 10.30
C ARG A 246 1.18 10.00 10.38
N LEU A 247 0.35 9.51 9.46
CA LEU A 247 -1.09 9.65 9.56
C LEU A 247 -1.56 8.90 10.81
N CYS A 248 -2.31 9.56 11.69
CA CYS A 248 -2.83 8.92 12.87
C CYS A 248 -4.33 8.70 12.82
N GLY A 249 -4.69 7.58 13.40
CA GLY A 249 -6.00 7.16 13.84
C GLY A 249 -7.22 7.54 13.04
N GLY A 250 -7.86 6.59 12.48
CA GLY A 250 -9.29 6.59 12.23
C GLY A 250 -9.73 6.98 10.85
N THR A 251 -8.85 7.30 9.90
CA THR A 251 -9.33 7.83 8.63
C THR A 251 -8.66 7.44 7.38
N VAL A 252 -7.52 6.88 7.43
CA VAL A 252 -7.20 5.92 6.41
C VAL A 252 -7.74 4.63 6.95
N PRO A 253 -8.82 4.14 6.39
CA PRO A 253 -9.29 2.83 6.79
C PRO A 253 -8.10 1.93 6.63
N GLU A 254 -7.77 1.26 7.70
CA GLU A 254 -6.93 0.12 7.59
C GLU A 254 -7.47 -0.66 6.40
N CYS A 255 -6.65 -1.04 5.47
CA CYS A 255 -6.97 -2.10 4.50
C CYS A 255 -7.08 -3.40 5.28
N SER A 256 -7.85 -3.36 6.22
CA SER A 256 -8.07 -4.37 7.14
C SER A 256 -9.49 -4.36 7.47
N PRO A 257 -9.78 -5.12 7.87
CA PRO A 257 -9.78 -6.44 8.18
C PRO A 257 -10.99 -6.74 8.88
N VAL A 258 -11.31 -7.63 8.41
CA VAL A 258 -11.94 -8.63 9.20
C VAL A 258 -11.00 -9.01 10.30
N ASP A 259 -11.50 -9.04 11.46
CA ASP A 259 -10.90 -9.31 12.74
C ASP A 259 -9.47 -9.83 12.77
N ARG A 260 -8.69 -9.21 13.63
CA ARG A 260 -7.33 -9.61 13.97
C ARG A 260 -7.30 -11.09 14.28
N LEU A 261 -6.49 -11.82 13.53
CA LEU A 261 -6.04 -13.11 14.01
C LEU A 261 -5.12 -12.86 15.19
N VAL A 262 -5.69 -12.89 16.37
CA VAL A 262 -4.90 -13.03 17.58
C VAL A 262 -4.79 -14.53 17.81
N PRO A 263 -3.62 -15.13 17.70
CA PRO A 263 -3.41 -16.47 18.18
C PRO A 263 -3.56 -16.42 19.70
N SER A 264 -4.74 -16.71 20.20
CA SER A 264 -5.06 -16.58 21.62
C SER A 264 -4.19 -17.47 22.51
N ASP A 265 -3.63 -18.53 21.94
CA ASP A 265 -2.94 -19.56 22.71
C ASP A 265 -1.41 -19.48 22.61
N ASN A 266 -0.87 -18.63 21.75
CA ASN A 266 0.57 -18.48 21.54
C ASN A 266 1.21 -17.31 22.29
N GLY A 267 0.56 -16.74 23.29
CA GLY A 267 1.12 -15.63 24.04
C GLY A 267 1.34 -14.34 23.21
N GLY A 268 0.53 -14.12 22.16
CA GLY A 268 0.61 -12.93 21.32
C GLY A 268 1.68 -13.00 20.23
N VAL A 269 1.98 -14.19 19.73
CA VAL A 269 2.96 -14.36 18.62
C VAL A 269 2.48 -13.68 17.37
N GLU A 270 3.30 -12.80 16.85
CA GLU A 270 3.10 -12.18 15.53
C GLU A 270 3.20 -13.24 14.43
N ILE A 271 2.39 -13.07 13.39
CA ILE A 271 2.43 -13.91 12.19
C ILE A 271 2.71 -13.06 10.97
N ARG A 272 3.53 -13.59 10.05
CA ARG A 272 3.88 -13.00 8.77
C ARG A 272 3.68 -14.00 7.64
N ASP A 273 3.82 -13.53 6.40
CA ASP A 273 3.87 -14.36 5.21
C ASP A 273 2.69 -15.34 5.19
N THR A 274 1.50 -14.75 5.25
CA THR A 274 0.27 -15.48 5.54
C THR A 274 -0.30 -16.16 4.31
N PHE A 275 -0.69 -17.43 4.46
CA PHE A 275 -1.35 -18.20 3.43
C PHE A 275 -2.66 -18.80 3.96
N ALA A 276 -3.73 -18.68 3.18
CA ALA A 276 -5.01 -19.31 3.49
C ALA A 276 -5.52 -20.14 2.31
N CYS A 277 -6.12 -21.27 2.60
CA CYS A 277 -6.79 -22.09 1.61
C CYS A 277 -8.17 -22.55 2.06
N ALA A 278 -9.10 -22.66 1.12
CA ALA A 278 -10.38 -23.35 1.33
C ALA A 278 -10.17 -24.85 1.14
N ALA A 279 -10.52 -25.65 2.15
CA ALA A 279 -10.34 -27.09 2.13
C ALA A 279 -11.66 -27.84 1.86
N PRO A 280 -11.62 -29.07 1.39
CA PRO A 280 -12.83 -29.86 1.06
C PRO A 280 -13.72 -30.17 2.27
N ASP A 281 -13.13 -30.21 3.48
CA ASP A 281 -13.81 -30.52 4.72
C ASP A 281 -14.71 -29.40 5.29
N GLY A 282 -14.79 -28.28 4.58
CA GLY A 282 -15.63 -27.16 4.98
C GLY A 282 -14.92 -26.09 5.80
N TRP A 283 -13.63 -26.21 6.05
CA TRP A 283 -12.82 -25.24 6.76
C TRP A 283 -11.92 -24.45 5.80
N TYR A 284 -11.51 -23.28 6.25
CA TYR A 284 -10.34 -22.59 5.76
C TYR A 284 -9.20 -22.86 6.71
N TYR A 285 -8.03 -23.08 6.18
CA TYR A 285 -6.79 -23.24 6.94
C TYR A 285 -5.84 -22.09 6.66
N LEU A 286 -5.12 -21.68 7.71
CA LEU A 286 -4.14 -20.61 7.65
C LEU A 286 -2.81 -21.09 8.19
N THR A 287 -1.76 -20.72 7.49
CA THR A 287 -0.37 -20.87 7.92
C THR A 287 0.37 -19.55 7.75
N GLY A 288 1.56 -19.45 8.29
CA GLY A 288 2.44 -18.29 8.12
C GLY A 288 3.69 -18.42 8.98
N THR A 289 4.64 -17.53 8.78
CA THR A 289 5.85 -17.44 9.59
C THR A 289 5.52 -16.93 10.99
N THR A 290 5.87 -17.68 12.02
CA THR A 290 5.70 -17.30 13.43
C THR A 290 7.02 -17.37 14.17
N ALA A 291 7.25 -16.45 15.12
CA ALA A 291 8.42 -16.47 15.99
C ALA A 291 8.14 -17.29 17.25
N ARG A 292 9.16 -17.95 17.78
CA ARG A 292 9.12 -18.52 19.15
C ARG A 292 9.06 -17.39 20.17
N PRO A 293 8.52 -17.63 21.38
CA PRO A 293 8.59 -16.64 22.45
C PRO A 293 10.04 -16.16 22.67
N GLY A 294 10.24 -14.84 22.61
CA GLY A 294 11.56 -14.22 22.71
C GLY A 294 12.45 -14.33 21.47
N GLY A 295 11.97 -14.97 20.40
CA GLY A 295 12.64 -15.04 19.11
C GLY A 295 12.18 -13.95 18.14
N THR A 296 12.76 -13.97 16.96
CA THR A 296 12.35 -13.11 15.84
C THR A 296 11.95 -13.98 14.65
N PHE A 297 11.24 -13.40 13.68
CA PHE A 297 10.94 -14.07 12.42
C PHE A 297 12.20 -14.44 11.61
N TRP A 298 13.34 -13.82 11.93
CA TRP A 298 14.61 -14.02 11.21
C TRP A 298 15.47 -15.11 11.84
N ASP A 299 15.41 -15.28 13.16
CA ASP A 299 16.40 -16.05 13.89
C ASP A 299 15.84 -17.26 14.62
N ASN A 300 14.55 -17.26 14.95
CA ASN A 300 13.98 -18.29 15.79
C ASN A 300 12.48 -18.45 15.56
N THR A 301 12.13 -19.06 14.44
CA THR A 301 10.73 -19.32 14.08
C THR A 301 10.14 -20.47 14.90
N ASN A 302 8.80 -20.47 15.05
CA ASN A 302 8.09 -21.45 15.86
C ASN A 302 7.72 -22.75 15.11
N GLY A 303 8.40 -23.06 14.00
CA GLY A 303 7.98 -24.14 13.12
C GLY A 303 6.72 -23.74 12.32
N ILE A 304 5.87 -24.71 12.00
CA ILE A 304 4.64 -24.47 11.25
C ILE A 304 3.43 -24.59 12.17
N CYS A 305 2.77 -23.46 12.37
CA CYS A 305 1.52 -23.37 13.11
C CYS A 305 0.33 -23.35 12.15
N LEU A 306 -0.77 -23.96 12.56
CA LEU A 306 -1.99 -24.08 11.78
C LEU A 306 -3.16 -23.46 12.54
N TRP A 307 -3.97 -22.68 11.85
CA TRP A 307 -5.26 -22.16 12.29
C TRP A 307 -6.34 -22.60 11.32
N LYS A 308 -7.59 -22.63 11.77
CA LYS A 308 -8.76 -22.91 10.95
C LYS A 308 -9.92 -21.97 11.25
N THR A 309 -10.78 -21.76 10.27
CA THR A 309 -12.02 -20.98 10.42
C THR A 309 -13.08 -21.46 9.43
N LYS A 310 -14.37 -21.13 9.70
CA LYS A 310 -15.47 -21.31 8.75
C LYS A 310 -15.94 -20.01 8.10
N ASP A 311 -15.60 -18.87 8.70
CA ASP A 311 -16.16 -17.56 8.35
C ASP A 311 -15.12 -16.50 8.00
N LEU A 312 -13.82 -16.85 7.99
CA LEU A 312 -12.69 -15.97 7.76
C LEU A 312 -12.55 -14.82 8.79
N SER A 313 -13.32 -14.85 9.87
CA SER A 313 -13.32 -13.83 10.90
C SER A 313 -12.80 -14.34 12.24
N ARG A 314 -13.22 -15.52 12.65
CA ARG A 314 -12.76 -16.15 13.89
C ARG A 314 -11.91 -17.35 13.58
N TRP A 315 -10.68 -17.32 14.03
CA TRP A 315 -9.72 -18.37 13.78
C TRP A 315 -9.42 -19.16 15.04
N GLU A 316 -9.54 -20.48 14.93
CA GLU A 316 -9.19 -21.42 15.97
C GLU A 316 -7.74 -21.87 15.76
N PHE A 317 -6.92 -21.77 16.77
CA PHE A 317 -5.58 -22.36 16.75
C PHE A 317 -5.69 -23.88 16.83
N VAL A 318 -5.15 -24.55 15.82
CA VAL A 318 -5.15 -26.03 15.75
C VAL A 318 -3.95 -26.59 16.47
N GLY A 319 -2.79 -25.96 16.31
CA GLY A 319 -1.54 -26.40 16.92
C GLY A 319 -0.32 -26.15 16.03
N LYS A 320 0.84 -26.53 16.54
CA LYS A 320 2.07 -26.63 15.77
C LYS A 320 2.10 -28.01 15.09
N VAL A 321 2.06 -28.01 13.75
CA VAL A 321 1.91 -29.24 12.96
C VAL A 321 3.26 -29.80 12.48
N PHE A 322 4.29 -28.96 12.47
CA PHE A 322 5.64 -29.38 12.13
C PHE A 322 6.69 -28.44 12.76
N ASP A 323 7.77 -29.02 13.26
CA ASP A 323 8.93 -28.30 13.70
C ASP A 323 10.20 -29.01 13.22
N TYR A 324 10.88 -28.44 12.24
CA TYR A 324 12.06 -29.08 11.65
C TYR A 324 13.22 -29.23 12.61
N GLN A 325 13.27 -28.49 13.72
CA GLN A 325 14.29 -28.65 14.76
C GLN A 325 14.07 -29.92 15.59
N GLU A 326 12.80 -30.27 15.79
CA GLU A 326 12.39 -31.45 16.55
C GLU A 326 12.25 -32.70 15.66
N GLN A 327 11.91 -32.49 14.41
CA GLN A 327 11.55 -33.54 13.44
C GLN A 327 12.51 -33.57 12.25
N ALA A 328 13.70 -33.02 12.39
CA ALA A 328 14.62 -32.73 11.30
C ALA A 328 14.75 -33.88 10.29
N GLY A 329 14.37 -33.59 9.08
CA GLY A 329 14.64 -34.38 7.90
C GLY A 329 16.08 -34.25 7.42
N ALA A 330 16.34 -34.63 6.19
CA ALA A 330 17.67 -34.73 5.61
C ALA A 330 18.43 -33.39 5.42
N TRP A 331 17.81 -32.26 5.75
CA TRP A 331 18.43 -30.95 5.54
C TRP A 331 18.08 -29.94 6.62
N GLN A 332 19.05 -29.16 7.01
CA GLN A 332 18.92 -28.12 8.04
C GLN A 332 19.36 -26.78 7.47
N SER A 333 18.82 -25.69 8.00
CA SER A 333 19.24 -24.35 7.69
C SER A 333 20.69 -24.11 8.14
N ARG A 334 21.45 -23.41 7.31
CA ARG A 334 22.77 -22.88 7.66
C ARG A 334 22.70 -21.49 8.30
N ILE A 335 21.52 -20.87 8.31
CA ILE A 335 21.29 -19.47 8.73
C ILE A 335 20.32 -19.46 9.92
N GLY A 336 20.63 -20.20 10.98
CA GLY A 336 19.79 -20.21 12.18
C GLY A 336 18.56 -21.13 12.09
N ASN A 337 17.59 -20.91 12.96
CA ASN A 337 16.43 -21.78 13.18
C ASN A 337 15.20 -21.26 12.44
N ASN A 338 15.26 -21.23 11.13
CA ASN A 338 14.26 -20.57 10.31
C ASN A 338 13.33 -21.57 9.64
N CYS A 339 12.02 -21.30 9.73
CA CYS A 339 10.99 -21.95 8.93
C CYS A 339 10.03 -20.86 8.49
N TRP A 340 10.16 -20.44 7.21
CA TRP A 340 9.45 -19.27 6.68
C TRP A 340 8.38 -19.65 5.69
N ALA A 341 7.36 -18.79 5.58
CA ALA A 341 6.31 -18.78 4.58
C ALA A 341 5.73 -20.17 4.27
N PRO A 342 5.24 -20.92 5.27
CA PRO A 342 4.60 -22.20 5.00
C PRO A 342 3.26 -22.00 4.31
N GLU A 343 3.03 -22.78 3.24
CA GLU A 343 1.75 -22.83 2.54
C GLU A 343 1.18 -24.25 2.56
N ILE A 344 -0.14 -24.37 2.82
CA ILE A 344 -0.86 -25.65 2.88
C ILE A 344 -1.80 -25.80 1.70
N CYS A 345 -1.84 -26.96 1.06
CA CYS A 345 -2.84 -27.27 0.04
C CYS A 345 -3.38 -28.69 0.21
N TYR A 346 -4.60 -28.91 -0.33
CA TYR A 346 -5.19 -30.24 -0.47
C TYR A 346 -5.06 -30.71 -1.92
N HIS A 347 -4.37 -31.85 -2.12
CA HIS A 347 -4.17 -32.44 -3.42
C HIS A 347 -3.97 -33.95 -3.29
N ASN A 348 -4.56 -34.74 -4.22
CA ASN A 348 -4.50 -36.21 -4.21
C ASN A 348 -4.88 -36.82 -2.86
N ASP A 349 -6.05 -36.43 -2.33
CA ASP A 349 -6.67 -36.94 -1.11
C ASP A 349 -5.81 -36.77 0.15
N THR A 350 -4.86 -35.84 0.15
CA THR A 350 -4.05 -35.53 1.31
C THR A 350 -3.65 -34.05 1.35
N TYR A 351 -3.11 -33.62 2.50
CA TYR A 351 -2.59 -32.27 2.67
C TYR A 351 -1.08 -32.26 2.46
N TRP A 352 -0.63 -31.21 1.80
CA TRP A 352 0.77 -30.92 1.54
C TRP A 352 1.10 -29.55 2.12
N ILE A 353 2.31 -29.39 2.66
CA ILE A 353 2.82 -28.11 3.10
C ILE A 353 4.17 -27.88 2.45
N THR A 354 4.36 -26.72 1.85
CA THR A 354 5.69 -26.22 1.48
C THR A 354 6.16 -25.18 2.48
N TYR A 355 7.47 -25.08 2.68
CA TYR A 355 8.07 -24.13 3.62
C TYR A 355 9.48 -23.80 3.21
N SER A 356 9.99 -22.66 3.66
CA SER A 356 11.34 -22.20 3.35
C SER A 356 12.26 -22.38 4.53
N VAL A 357 13.41 -22.98 4.27
CA VAL A 357 14.59 -23.01 5.15
C VAL A 357 15.78 -22.62 4.30
N ALA A 358 16.31 -21.40 4.51
CA ALA A 358 17.34 -20.88 3.63
C ALA A 358 18.62 -21.74 3.62
N PRO A 359 19.18 -22.06 2.45
CA PRO A 359 18.72 -21.68 1.12
C PRO A 359 17.91 -22.82 0.47
N GLY A 360 16.57 -22.74 0.48
CA GLY A 360 15.74 -23.67 -0.26
C GLY A 360 14.36 -23.87 0.32
N CYS A 361 13.53 -24.67 -0.34
CA CYS A 361 12.18 -24.97 0.11
C CYS A 361 11.99 -26.46 0.30
N GLY A 362 11.34 -26.83 1.40
CA GLY A 362 10.96 -28.21 1.75
C GLY A 362 9.50 -28.50 1.43
N LEU A 363 9.21 -29.79 1.44
CA LEU A 363 7.87 -30.31 1.18
C LEU A 363 7.49 -31.32 2.27
N LEU A 364 6.28 -31.18 2.80
CA LEU A 364 5.70 -32.08 3.77
C LEU A 364 4.44 -32.73 3.21
N LYS A 365 4.21 -33.98 3.56
CA LYS A 365 3.01 -34.74 3.23
C LYS A 365 2.31 -35.20 4.49
N SER A 366 1.02 -34.93 4.62
CA SER A 366 0.22 -35.49 5.72
C SER A 366 0.12 -37.02 5.58
N ILE A 367 0.51 -37.73 6.62
CA ILE A 367 0.45 -39.19 6.69
C ILE A 367 -0.99 -39.66 6.94
N SER A 368 -1.73 -38.91 7.73
CA SER A 368 -3.11 -39.22 8.07
C SER A 368 -4.14 -38.79 7.01
N GLY A 369 -3.72 -37.98 6.03
CA GLY A 369 -4.64 -37.29 5.13
C GLY A 369 -5.40 -36.13 5.77
N LYS A 370 -5.08 -35.76 7.01
CA LYS A 370 -5.71 -34.64 7.74
C LYS A 370 -4.78 -33.42 7.77
N PRO A 371 -5.34 -32.22 7.86
CA PRO A 371 -4.53 -30.99 7.89
C PRO A 371 -3.68 -30.84 9.17
N GLU A 372 -4.09 -31.46 10.27
CA GLU A 372 -3.34 -31.50 11.53
C GLU A 372 -2.10 -32.41 11.45
N GLY A 373 -1.97 -33.23 10.40
CA GLY A 373 -0.90 -34.20 10.27
C GLY A 373 -1.15 -35.51 11.00
N PRO A 374 -0.11 -36.27 11.45
CA PRO A 374 1.30 -35.90 11.36
C PRO A 374 1.82 -35.79 9.94
N TYR A 375 2.90 -35.03 9.76
CA TYR A 375 3.53 -34.80 8.47
C TYR A 375 4.85 -35.58 8.35
N ALA A 376 5.06 -36.18 7.17
CA ALA A 376 6.35 -36.69 6.76
C ALA A 376 7.11 -35.60 5.96
N ASP A 377 8.38 -35.43 6.28
CA ASP A 377 9.29 -34.59 5.50
C ASP A 377 9.71 -35.31 4.22
N CYS A 378 9.31 -34.77 3.08
CA CYS A 378 9.67 -35.29 1.76
C CYS A 378 11.02 -34.72 1.27
N GLY A 379 11.69 -33.89 2.07
CA GLY A 379 12.97 -33.30 1.76
C GLY A 379 12.87 -31.97 0.99
N ARG A 380 14.01 -31.53 0.48
CA ARG A 380 14.15 -30.26 -0.21
C ARG A 380 13.82 -30.40 -1.69
N VAL A 381 12.77 -29.73 -2.14
CA VAL A 381 12.32 -29.71 -3.55
C VAL A 381 12.88 -28.53 -4.34
N VAL A 382 13.18 -27.41 -3.68
CA VAL A 382 13.88 -26.26 -4.25
C VAL A 382 15.23 -26.12 -3.59
N MET A 383 16.29 -26.24 -4.38
CA MET A 383 17.67 -26.23 -3.86
C MET A 383 18.14 -24.84 -3.47
N ASN A 384 17.62 -23.79 -4.13
CA ASN A 384 18.02 -22.40 -3.94
C ASN A 384 16.83 -21.48 -4.21
N GLY A 385 16.33 -20.83 -3.20
CA GLY A 385 15.13 -19.99 -3.25
C GLY A 385 14.40 -19.97 -1.91
N ILE A 386 13.38 -19.15 -1.84
CA ILE A 386 12.51 -18.99 -0.65
C ILE A 386 11.05 -18.87 -1.09
N ASP A 387 10.13 -18.92 -0.14
CA ASP A 387 8.72 -18.55 -0.26
C ASP A 387 8.03 -19.27 -1.40
N SER A 388 7.89 -20.57 -1.23
CA SER A 388 7.23 -21.42 -2.20
C SER A 388 5.76 -21.63 -1.87
N GLY A 389 4.91 -21.55 -2.89
CA GLY A 389 3.48 -21.75 -2.81
C GLY A 389 2.94 -22.69 -3.88
N PHE A 390 1.72 -23.16 -3.70
CA PHE A 390 1.07 -24.07 -4.62
C PHE A 390 0.12 -23.33 -5.57
N PHE A 391 0.14 -23.75 -6.84
CA PHE A 391 -0.87 -23.39 -7.81
C PHE A 391 -1.38 -24.67 -8.48
N ARG A 392 -2.71 -24.82 -8.58
CA ARG A 392 -3.35 -25.90 -9.33
C ARG A 392 -4.11 -25.32 -10.50
N ASP A 393 -3.73 -25.73 -11.71
CA ASP A 393 -4.42 -25.31 -12.93
C ASP A 393 -5.70 -26.12 -13.16
N ASP A 394 -6.53 -25.69 -14.11
CA ASP A 394 -7.82 -26.31 -14.44
C ASP A 394 -7.69 -27.77 -14.93
N ASP A 395 -6.57 -28.14 -15.53
CA ASP A 395 -6.27 -29.50 -15.95
C ASP A 395 -5.88 -30.44 -14.79
N GLY A 396 -5.85 -29.91 -13.55
CA GLY A 396 -5.48 -30.63 -12.34
C GLY A 396 -3.99 -30.67 -12.06
N THR A 397 -3.13 -30.15 -12.93
CA THR A 397 -1.69 -30.09 -12.73
C THR A 397 -1.36 -29.20 -11.52
N LEU A 398 -0.62 -29.76 -10.57
CA LEU A 398 -0.09 -29.02 -9.44
C LEU A 398 1.26 -28.42 -9.76
N TYR A 399 1.44 -27.14 -9.50
CA TYR A 399 2.67 -26.40 -9.67
C TYR A 399 3.20 -25.92 -8.32
N LEU A 400 4.52 -25.79 -8.22
CA LEU A 400 5.17 -24.98 -7.21
C LEU A 400 5.58 -23.64 -7.84
N VAL A 401 5.27 -22.55 -7.15
CA VAL A 401 5.71 -21.19 -7.50
C VAL A 401 6.56 -20.69 -6.35
N TRP A 402 7.70 -20.03 -6.60
CA TRP A 402 8.55 -19.57 -5.52
C TRP A 402 9.31 -18.29 -5.84
N GLN A 403 9.77 -17.65 -4.77
CA GLN A 403 10.57 -16.43 -4.81
C GLN A 403 9.90 -15.32 -5.63
N ASN A 404 10.43 -15.00 -6.80
CA ASN A 404 10.05 -13.89 -7.67
C ASN A 404 9.26 -14.34 -8.92
N GLY A 405 8.65 -15.52 -8.88
CA GLY A 405 7.86 -16.06 -9.98
C GLY A 405 8.52 -17.21 -10.75
N ARG A 406 9.42 -17.96 -10.11
CA ARG A 406 9.84 -19.26 -10.66
C ARG A 406 8.70 -20.24 -10.50
N ILE A 407 8.46 -21.06 -11.52
CA ILE A 407 7.37 -22.05 -11.54
C ILE A 407 7.84 -23.36 -12.14
N ALA A 408 7.39 -24.47 -11.56
CA ALA A 408 7.55 -25.80 -12.13
C ALA A 408 6.35 -26.69 -11.80
N PRO A 409 5.86 -27.54 -12.74
CA PRO A 409 4.85 -28.55 -12.43
C PRO A 409 5.48 -29.71 -11.67
N PHE A 410 4.74 -30.22 -10.69
CA PHE A 410 5.07 -31.50 -10.07
C PHE A 410 4.76 -32.69 -10.96
N ASN A 411 5.45 -33.79 -10.74
CA ASN A 411 4.97 -35.08 -11.20
C ASN A 411 3.74 -35.54 -10.38
N ALA A 412 3.10 -36.63 -10.83
CA ALA A 412 1.86 -37.13 -10.22
C ALA A 412 2.01 -37.50 -8.74
N ASP A 413 3.20 -37.86 -8.28
CA ASP A 413 3.48 -38.23 -6.88
C ASP A 413 3.87 -37.04 -6.00
N VAL A 414 3.98 -35.84 -6.58
CA VAL A 414 4.31 -34.56 -5.91
C VAL A 414 5.70 -34.56 -5.25
N THR A 415 6.60 -35.48 -5.61
CA THR A 415 7.93 -35.59 -4.99
C THR A 415 9.05 -34.90 -5.74
N SER A 416 8.83 -34.61 -7.02
CA SER A 416 9.80 -33.94 -7.90
C SER A 416 9.10 -33.18 -9.02
N PHE A 417 9.84 -32.34 -9.72
CA PHE A 417 9.30 -31.58 -10.85
C PHE A 417 9.28 -32.43 -12.12
N ALA A 418 8.19 -32.30 -12.87
CA ALA A 418 8.03 -32.95 -14.18
C ALA A 418 8.82 -32.25 -15.31
N ARG A 419 9.21 -31.00 -15.10
CA ARG A 419 9.99 -30.17 -16.03
C ARG A 419 10.90 -29.22 -15.28
N GLU A 420 11.91 -28.71 -15.97
CA GLU A 420 12.79 -27.67 -15.45
C GLU A 420 11.99 -26.40 -15.10
N PRO A 421 12.35 -25.74 -14.00
CA PRO A 421 11.72 -24.50 -13.59
C PRO A 421 11.89 -23.38 -14.61
N GLN A 422 10.82 -22.59 -14.79
CA GLN A 422 10.84 -21.39 -15.62
C GLN A 422 10.63 -20.15 -14.75
N LEU A 423 11.16 -19.01 -15.20
CA LEU A 423 10.90 -17.71 -14.57
C LEU A 423 9.79 -17.00 -15.34
N LEU A 424 8.72 -16.67 -14.65
CA LEU A 424 7.63 -15.84 -15.18
C LEU A 424 8.08 -14.37 -15.16
N VAL A 425 7.95 -13.70 -16.30
CA VAL A 425 8.39 -12.31 -16.47
C VAL A 425 7.29 -11.45 -17.06
N CYS A 426 7.34 -10.16 -16.75
CA CYS A 426 6.47 -9.16 -17.35
C CYS A 426 6.94 -8.82 -18.79
N GLU A 427 6.05 -8.26 -19.60
CA GLU A 427 6.30 -7.89 -21.01
C GLU A 427 7.47 -6.90 -21.19
N ASP A 428 7.79 -6.12 -20.13
CA ASP A 428 8.93 -5.20 -20.11
C ASP A 428 10.22 -5.84 -19.60
N GLY A 429 10.23 -7.16 -19.40
CA GLY A 429 11.36 -7.93 -18.90
C GLY A 429 11.57 -7.85 -17.39
N THR A 430 10.67 -7.19 -16.66
CA THR A 430 10.75 -7.10 -15.20
C THR A 430 10.11 -8.32 -14.53
N GLN A 431 10.44 -8.53 -13.27
CA GLN A 431 9.77 -9.50 -12.40
C GLN A 431 8.61 -8.82 -11.68
N VAL A 432 7.60 -9.62 -11.32
CA VAL A 432 6.42 -9.09 -10.63
C VAL A 432 6.74 -8.54 -9.25
N GLY A 433 7.66 -9.16 -8.53
CA GLY A 433 8.12 -8.73 -7.20
C GLY A 433 9.41 -9.44 -6.80
N TYR A 434 9.75 -9.36 -5.54
CA TYR A 434 10.99 -9.91 -5.00
C TYR A 434 10.84 -11.33 -4.45
N GLU A 435 9.78 -11.57 -3.70
CA GLU A 435 9.54 -12.83 -2.99
C GLU A 435 8.05 -13.11 -2.82
N GLY A 436 7.69 -14.28 -2.32
CA GLY A 436 6.31 -14.63 -2.05
C GLY A 436 5.43 -14.69 -3.29
N ALA A 437 6.00 -15.12 -4.42
CA ALA A 437 5.24 -15.20 -5.65
C ALA A 437 4.23 -16.34 -5.63
N GLY A 438 3.02 -16.04 -6.10
CA GLY A 438 1.97 -17.00 -6.34
C GLY A 438 1.26 -16.74 -7.66
N VAL A 439 0.52 -17.74 -8.12
CA VAL A 439 -0.34 -17.66 -9.31
C VAL A 439 -1.75 -18.03 -8.91
N ILE A 440 -2.73 -17.30 -9.44
CA ILE A 440 -4.14 -17.66 -9.35
C ILE A 440 -4.82 -17.40 -10.69
N LYS A 441 -5.85 -18.18 -11.02
CA LYS A 441 -6.67 -17.93 -12.19
C LYS A 441 -7.88 -17.10 -11.83
N VAL A 442 -8.12 -16.01 -12.55
CA VAL A 442 -9.26 -15.11 -12.36
C VAL A 442 -10.01 -15.00 -13.68
N GLY A 443 -11.14 -15.68 -13.79
CA GLY A 443 -11.77 -15.94 -15.08
C GLY A 443 -10.83 -16.72 -15.99
N GLU A 444 -10.61 -16.23 -17.19
CA GLU A 444 -9.69 -16.84 -18.17
C GLU A 444 -8.24 -16.32 -18.05
N LYS A 445 -7.95 -15.46 -17.06
CA LYS A 445 -6.63 -14.85 -16.91
C LYS A 445 -5.83 -15.49 -15.79
N TYR A 446 -4.54 -15.63 -16.02
CA TYR A 446 -3.56 -15.94 -14.97
C TYR A 446 -3.08 -14.65 -14.33
N VAL A 447 -3.15 -14.59 -13.03
CA VAL A 447 -2.65 -13.48 -12.21
C VAL A 447 -1.43 -13.98 -11.45
N LEU A 448 -0.28 -13.44 -11.82
CA LEU A 448 0.96 -13.62 -11.07
C LEU A 448 1.07 -12.47 -10.06
N TYR A 449 1.29 -12.77 -8.80
CA TYR A 449 1.49 -11.79 -7.74
C TYR A 449 2.75 -12.08 -6.95
N ALA A 450 3.36 -11.06 -6.35
CA ALA A 450 4.51 -11.23 -5.47
C ALA A 450 4.71 -9.99 -4.60
N ALA A 451 5.36 -10.17 -3.47
CA ALA A 451 5.71 -9.09 -2.57
C ALA A 451 6.96 -8.34 -3.03
N GLU A 452 6.97 -7.03 -2.80
CA GLU A 452 8.07 -6.13 -3.14
C GLU A 452 8.42 -5.20 -1.98
N TRP A 453 9.69 -5.09 -1.66
CA TRP A 453 10.20 -4.14 -0.70
C TRP A 453 10.55 -2.81 -1.36
N ASN A 454 10.05 -1.72 -0.82
CA ASN A 454 10.36 -0.36 -1.25
C ASN A 454 10.82 0.49 -0.07
N GLY A 455 11.70 1.47 -0.31
CA GLY A 455 12.24 2.33 0.72
C GLY A 455 13.27 1.66 1.62
N ASP A 456 13.57 2.28 2.74
CA ASP A 456 14.47 1.71 3.74
C ASP A 456 13.68 0.82 4.70
N MET A 457 13.87 -0.47 4.60
CA MET A 457 13.16 -1.48 5.41
C MET A 457 13.27 -1.26 6.93
N ARG A 458 14.27 -0.53 7.39
CA ARG A 458 14.51 -0.27 8.83
C ARG A 458 13.79 0.98 9.33
N ILE A 459 13.52 1.93 8.45
CA ILE A 459 13.03 3.26 8.81
C ILE A 459 11.62 3.52 8.27
N ASP A 460 11.44 3.49 6.96
CA ASP A 460 10.22 3.90 6.27
C ASP A 460 9.90 3.02 5.07
N GLY A 461 10.51 1.86 5.00
CA GLY A 461 10.27 0.92 3.92
C GLY A 461 8.85 0.39 3.93
N THR A 462 8.31 0.17 2.74
CA THR A 462 7.03 -0.47 2.51
C THR A 462 7.23 -1.90 2.04
N TYR A 463 6.25 -2.73 2.31
CA TYR A 463 6.22 -4.11 1.83
C TYR A 463 4.90 -4.33 1.12
N ASP A 464 4.93 -4.27 -0.20
CA ASP A 464 3.77 -4.09 -1.04
C ASP A 464 3.49 -5.37 -1.84
N MET A 465 2.22 -5.67 -2.07
CA MET A 465 1.85 -6.75 -2.98
C MET A 465 1.65 -6.20 -4.39
N MET A 466 2.43 -6.72 -5.32
CA MET A 466 2.36 -6.42 -6.75
C MET A 466 1.66 -7.54 -7.50
N TYR A 467 1.12 -7.27 -8.69
CA TYR A 467 0.56 -8.28 -9.58
C TYR A 467 0.75 -7.95 -11.05
N ALA A 468 0.67 -8.95 -11.88
CA ALA A 468 0.65 -8.86 -13.34
C ALA A 468 -0.29 -9.92 -13.92
N VAL A 469 -0.77 -9.74 -15.14
CA VAL A 469 -1.83 -10.55 -15.74
C VAL A 469 -1.40 -11.09 -17.09
N SER A 470 -1.78 -12.34 -17.41
CA SER A 470 -1.53 -12.98 -18.71
C SER A 470 -2.71 -13.84 -19.15
N ASP A 471 -2.80 -14.08 -20.45
CA ASP A 471 -3.69 -15.09 -21.05
C ASP A 471 -3.11 -16.52 -20.97
N SER A 472 -1.82 -16.63 -20.66
CA SER A 472 -1.10 -17.91 -20.58
C SER A 472 -0.37 -18.02 -19.25
N LEU A 473 -0.34 -19.22 -18.66
CA LEU A 473 0.40 -19.48 -17.43
C LEU A 473 1.88 -19.08 -17.53
N TYR A 474 2.48 -19.28 -18.67
CA TYR A 474 3.90 -18.98 -18.89
C TYR A 474 4.15 -17.58 -19.46
N GLY A 475 3.12 -16.74 -19.53
CA GLY A 475 3.22 -15.35 -19.98
C GLY A 475 3.19 -15.17 -21.50
N PRO A 476 3.60 -14.00 -22.01
CA PRO A 476 4.12 -12.87 -21.23
C PRO A 476 3.05 -12.26 -20.31
N TYR A 477 3.47 -11.82 -19.13
CA TYR A 477 2.60 -11.09 -18.21
C TYR A 477 2.61 -9.60 -18.53
N SER A 478 1.52 -8.92 -18.25
CA SER A 478 1.44 -7.47 -18.38
C SER A 478 2.51 -6.77 -17.50
N LYS A 479 2.70 -5.47 -17.67
CA LYS A 479 3.45 -4.68 -16.70
C LYS A 479 2.86 -4.87 -15.31
N ARG A 480 3.73 -4.98 -14.30
CA ARG A 480 3.32 -5.15 -12.92
C ARG A 480 2.57 -3.92 -12.40
N ARG A 481 1.65 -4.15 -11.51
CA ARG A 481 0.76 -3.17 -10.88
C ARG A 481 0.77 -3.37 -9.38
N LEU A 482 0.54 -2.29 -8.63
CA LEU A 482 0.33 -2.39 -7.19
C LEU A 482 -1.07 -2.96 -6.92
N LEU A 483 -1.13 -3.99 -6.08
CA LEU A 483 -2.40 -4.55 -5.58
C LEU A 483 -2.70 -4.00 -4.20
N ILE A 484 -1.81 -4.23 -3.24
CA ILE A 484 -2.01 -3.84 -1.84
C ILE A 484 -0.75 -3.13 -1.34
N PRO A 485 -0.84 -1.82 -1.06
CA PRO A 485 0.23 -1.11 -0.41
C PRO A 485 0.35 -1.58 1.04
N HIS A 486 1.58 -1.76 1.53
CA HIS A 486 1.89 -2.12 2.92
C HIS A 486 1.23 -3.41 3.43
N GLY A 487 0.75 -4.25 2.52
CA GLY A 487 0.05 -5.49 2.85
C GLY A 487 0.97 -6.64 3.26
N GLY A 488 2.24 -6.51 2.94
CA GLY A 488 3.22 -7.57 3.15
C GLY A 488 3.04 -8.76 2.20
N HIS A 489 3.72 -9.84 2.51
CA HIS A 489 3.63 -11.10 1.82
C HIS A 489 2.36 -11.85 2.25
N GLY A 490 1.45 -12.10 1.32
CA GLY A 490 0.20 -12.82 1.52
C GLY A 490 -0.21 -13.58 0.27
N CYS A 491 -1.39 -14.19 0.27
CA CYS A 491 -1.88 -14.96 -0.86
C CYS A 491 -3.25 -14.51 -1.35
N LEU A 492 -3.47 -14.65 -2.65
CA LEU A 492 -4.80 -14.60 -3.26
C LEU A 492 -5.44 -16.00 -3.19
N PHE A 493 -6.69 -16.07 -2.80
CA PHE A 493 -7.47 -17.31 -2.77
C PHE A 493 -8.96 -17.04 -3.00
N TYR A 494 -9.70 -18.05 -3.43
CA TYR A 494 -11.14 -17.98 -3.50
C TYR A 494 -11.78 -18.44 -2.20
N ASP A 495 -12.73 -17.67 -1.69
CA ASP A 495 -13.60 -18.15 -0.64
C ASP A 495 -14.65 -19.13 -1.18
N ARG A 496 -15.46 -19.73 -0.31
CA ARG A 496 -16.47 -20.74 -0.70
C ARG A 496 -17.62 -20.18 -1.52
N GLU A 497 -17.83 -18.87 -1.46
CA GLU A 497 -18.80 -18.14 -2.28
C GLU A 497 -18.21 -17.70 -3.63
N GLY A 498 -16.99 -18.11 -3.95
CA GLY A 498 -16.30 -17.77 -5.19
C GLY A 498 -15.81 -16.33 -5.26
N ARG A 499 -15.72 -15.63 -4.12
CA ARG A 499 -15.17 -14.28 -4.06
C ARG A 499 -13.65 -14.35 -3.88
N LEU A 500 -12.95 -13.50 -4.60
CA LEU A 500 -11.50 -13.42 -4.50
C LEU A 500 -11.11 -12.68 -3.20
N ARG A 501 -10.22 -13.29 -2.44
CA ARG A 501 -9.70 -12.79 -1.16
C ARG A 501 -8.19 -12.69 -1.20
N PHE A 502 -7.65 -11.83 -0.35
CA PHE A 502 -6.23 -11.74 -0.10
C PHE A 502 -5.96 -11.78 1.40
N THR A 503 -5.04 -12.64 1.83
CA THR A 503 -4.49 -12.55 3.19
C THR A 503 -3.42 -11.49 3.24
N MET A 504 -3.32 -10.76 4.35
CA MET A 504 -2.27 -9.79 4.57
C MET A 504 -1.85 -9.78 6.03
N PHE A 505 -0.59 -9.51 6.28
CA PHE A 505 -0.15 -9.03 7.58
C PHE A 505 0.23 -7.56 7.47
N GLY A 506 0.08 -6.76 8.54
CA GLY A 506 0.48 -5.37 8.46
C GLY A 506 1.99 -5.20 8.57
N ASN A 507 2.53 -4.27 7.81
CA ASN A 507 3.88 -3.76 8.01
C ASN A 507 3.79 -2.29 8.47
N ASP A 508 3.88 -2.06 9.77
CA ASP A 508 3.46 -0.81 10.42
C ASP A 508 4.53 0.29 10.46
N ARG A 509 5.54 0.22 9.62
CA ARG A 509 6.66 1.16 9.72
C ARG A 509 6.32 2.56 9.25
N THR A 510 5.41 2.70 8.29
CA THR A 510 5.18 3.99 7.64
C THR A 510 3.74 4.32 7.35
N ALA A 511 2.81 3.40 7.43
CA ALA A 511 1.49 3.65 6.92
C ALA A 511 0.37 3.20 7.83
N PRO A 512 -0.78 3.88 7.70
CA PRO A 512 -2.00 3.53 8.41
C PRO A 512 -2.58 2.17 8.01
N PHE A 513 -2.12 1.58 6.93
CA PHE A 513 -2.50 0.24 6.50
C PHE A 513 -1.69 -0.86 7.15
N SER A 514 -0.59 -0.51 7.81
CA SER A 514 0.26 -1.48 8.42
C SER A 514 -0.21 -1.80 9.82
N ARG A 515 -0.18 -3.05 10.18
CA ARG A 515 -0.50 -3.54 11.51
C ARG A 515 0.70 -4.18 12.13
N LYS A 516 0.85 -3.89 13.39
CA LYS A 516 1.71 -4.66 14.25
C LYS A 516 0.88 -5.82 14.76
N ALA A 517 1.34 -7.04 14.59
CA ALA A 517 0.68 -8.22 15.10
C ALA A 517 -0.79 -8.40 14.65
N GLY A 518 -0.98 -9.27 13.75
CA GLY A 518 -2.29 -9.69 13.26
C GLY A 518 -2.32 -9.76 11.76
N ILE A 519 -3.13 -10.63 11.25
CA ILE A 519 -3.40 -10.73 9.83
C ILE A 519 -4.82 -10.29 9.54
N GLY A 520 -5.04 -9.87 8.30
CA GLY A 520 -6.36 -9.58 7.77
C GLY A 520 -6.65 -10.41 6.55
N VAL A 521 -7.94 -10.58 6.27
CA VAL A 521 -8.44 -11.09 5.00
C VAL A 521 -9.27 -10.00 4.36
N VAL A 522 -8.88 -9.57 3.16
CA VAL A 522 -9.56 -8.50 2.45
C VAL A 522 -10.20 -9.01 1.16
N GLU A 523 -11.26 -8.35 0.73
CA GLU A 523 -11.90 -8.67 -0.54
C GLU A 523 -11.17 -7.97 -1.69
N VAL A 524 -10.97 -8.71 -2.77
CA VAL A 524 -10.40 -8.24 -4.02
C VAL A 524 -11.40 -8.50 -5.13
N SER A 525 -11.61 -7.54 -6.00
CA SER A 525 -12.50 -7.71 -7.16
C SER A 525 -11.75 -7.53 -8.47
N TRP A 526 -12.27 -8.16 -9.53
CA TRP A 526 -11.79 -7.96 -10.88
C TRP A 526 -12.67 -6.92 -11.57
N GLU A 527 -12.12 -5.75 -11.87
CA GLU A 527 -12.86 -4.64 -12.47
C GLU A 527 -12.09 -4.06 -13.65
N LYS A 528 -12.73 -3.99 -14.81
CA LYS A 528 -12.17 -3.39 -16.03
C LYS A 528 -10.78 -3.91 -16.39
N GLY A 529 -10.53 -5.20 -16.18
CA GLY A 529 -9.23 -5.83 -16.47
C GLY A 529 -8.15 -5.60 -15.40
N GLU A 530 -8.54 -5.21 -14.19
CA GLU A 530 -7.63 -4.98 -13.08
C GLU A 530 -8.16 -5.56 -11.76
N LEU A 531 -7.24 -5.94 -10.88
CA LEU A 531 -7.56 -6.27 -9.50
C LEU A 531 -7.72 -5.00 -8.68
N CYS A 532 -8.77 -4.92 -7.92
CA CYS A 532 -9.10 -3.80 -7.05
C CYS A 532 -9.36 -4.29 -5.64
N LEU A 533 -8.67 -3.69 -4.66
CA LEU A 533 -8.95 -3.90 -3.25
C LEU A 533 -10.30 -3.28 -2.92
N ARG A 534 -11.15 -4.04 -2.23
CA ARG A 534 -12.43 -3.56 -1.70
C ARG A 534 -12.29 -3.24 -0.22
N PRO A 535 -12.33 -1.97 0.17
CA PRO A 535 -12.34 -1.61 1.58
C PRO A 535 -13.66 -2.00 2.22
N HIS A 536 -13.61 -2.39 3.50
CA HIS A 536 -14.81 -2.71 4.26
C HIS A 536 -15.69 -1.45 4.42
N PRO A 537 -17.02 -1.53 4.24
CA PRO A 537 -17.90 -0.36 4.31
C PRO A 537 -17.84 0.42 5.63
N GLU A 538 -17.68 -0.26 6.75
CA GLU A 538 -17.59 0.35 8.08
C GLU A 538 -16.32 1.20 8.27
N GLN A 539 -15.25 0.89 7.55
CA GLN A 539 -13.98 1.61 7.60
C GLN A 539 -14.02 2.92 6.80
N MET A 540 -15.00 3.08 5.94
CA MET A 540 -15.21 4.26 5.10
C MET A 540 -15.96 5.39 5.83
N ALA A 541 -16.53 5.11 7.01
CA ALA A 541 -17.43 6.04 7.71
C ALA A 541 -16.72 7.10 8.55
N GLY A 542 -15.47 6.91 8.90
CA GLY A 542 -14.81 7.65 10.01
C GLY A 542 -14.34 8.98 9.51
N ASN A 543 -14.00 9.68 8.72
CA ASN A 543 -13.52 11.06 8.44
C ASN A 543 -13.69 11.48 6.96
N CYS A 544 -14.55 10.80 6.26
CA CYS A 544 -15.04 11.25 4.96
C CYS A 544 -16.28 12.11 5.16
N ILE A 545 -16.50 13.07 4.29
CA ILE A 545 -17.77 13.79 4.25
C ILE A 545 -18.88 12.75 4.05
N PRO A 546 -19.94 12.77 4.88
CA PRO A 546 -21.09 11.91 4.66
C PRO A 546 -21.62 12.03 3.23
N GLY A 547 -21.94 10.91 2.60
CA GLY A 547 -22.44 10.86 1.24
C GLY A 547 -23.80 11.51 1.09
#